data_f25e9d171e8a4218f66c3ae87bee997b
#
_entry.id   f25e9d171e8a4218f66c3ae87bee997b
#
_cell.length_a   1.000
_cell.length_b   1.000
_cell.length_c   1.000
_cell.angle_alpha   90.00
_cell.angle_beta   90.00
_cell.angle_gamma   90.00
#
_symmetry.space_group_name_H-M   'P 1'
#
loop_
_entity.id
_entity.type
_entity.pdbx_description
1 polymer ?
#
loop_
_entity_poly.entity_id
_entity_poly.type
_entity_poly.pdbx_seq_one_letter_code
_entity_poly.pdbx_strand_id
1 'polypeptide(L)'
;MKGKFDFSGWATRNDLKCSDGRTIRANAFSQNDGKTVPLCWMHDHDDPAKVLGHAVLENRKEGVYAYCEFNDSAAAETAKHAVQHGDVTSLSIWANHLQQTPSRDVLHGDIKEVSLVLAGANPGAFIDNPIIEHSDGLLGEREDVAQVFLDDSDILLYHSDEDDDDYEDEDDEEYEDDEYEDEDEFEEDDEDLEHSDNEMMSPKTI
;
A
#
# COMPACT_ATOMS: atom_id res chain seq x y z
N MET A 1 -15.82 -2.56 -26.09
CA MET A 1 -14.71 -3.40 -26.57
C MET A 1 -14.36 -4.34 -25.42
N LYS A 2 -14.56 -5.65 -25.56
CA LYS A 2 -14.00 -6.60 -24.59
C LYS A 2 -12.52 -6.74 -24.97
N GLY A 3 -11.66 -5.90 -24.39
CA GLY A 3 -10.22 -6.09 -24.45
C GLY A 3 -9.89 -7.39 -23.72
N LYS A 4 -8.92 -8.12 -24.23
CA LYS A 4 -8.37 -9.29 -23.58
C LYS A 4 -7.41 -8.78 -22.51
N PHE A 5 -7.78 -8.91 -21.24
CA PHE A 5 -6.91 -8.57 -20.13
C PHE A 5 -6.27 -9.84 -19.57
N ASP A 6 -5.05 -9.74 -19.10
CA ASP A 6 -4.33 -10.86 -18.49
C ASP A 6 -4.78 -11.09 -17.03
N PHE A 7 -5.10 -10.01 -16.32
CA PHE A 7 -5.63 -10.08 -14.96
C PHE A 7 -6.41 -8.80 -14.62
N SER A 8 -7.15 -8.84 -13.52
CA SER A 8 -7.82 -7.66 -12.97
C SER A 8 -7.86 -7.71 -11.45
N GLY A 9 -8.10 -6.57 -10.83
CA GLY A 9 -8.13 -6.46 -9.39
C GLY A 9 -8.35 -5.04 -8.89
N TRP A 10 -8.38 -4.88 -7.58
CA TRP A 10 -8.50 -3.60 -6.93
C TRP A 10 -7.16 -2.87 -6.90
N ALA A 11 -7.05 -1.80 -7.64
CA ALA A 11 -5.87 -0.92 -7.58
C ALA A 11 -5.83 -0.12 -6.27
N THR A 12 -7.01 0.21 -5.72
CA THR A 12 -7.18 0.76 -4.37
C THR A 12 -8.62 0.58 -3.89
N ARG A 13 -8.83 0.45 -2.59
CA ARG A 13 -10.14 0.38 -1.94
C ARG A 13 -10.39 1.62 -1.09
N ASN A 14 -11.66 2.06 -1.08
CA ASN A 14 -12.10 3.21 -0.31
C ASN A 14 -12.23 2.88 1.18
N ASP A 15 -12.07 3.92 2.01
CA ASP A 15 -12.34 3.92 3.45
C ASP A 15 -11.52 2.90 4.27
N LEU A 16 -10.43 2.41 3.69
CA LEU A 16 -9.41 1.61 4.37
C LEU A 16 -8.19 2.48 4.67
N LYS A 17 -7.65 2.34 5.87
CA LYS A 17 -6.43 3.03 6.26
C LYS A 17 -5.22 2.36 5.63
N CYS A 18 -4.51 3.10 4.80
CA CYS A 18 -3.26 2.67 4.19
C CYS A 18 -2.11 2.63 5.20
N SER A 19 -1.07 1.85 4.90
CA SER A 19 0.13 1.74 5.75
C SER A 19 0.88 3.06 5.90
N ASP A 20 0.77 3.96 4.91
CA ASP A 20 1.31 5.32 4.96
C ASP A 20 0.45 6.31 5.77
N GLY A 21 -0.64 5.83 6.37
CA GLY A 21 -1.54 6.59 7.23
C GLY A 21 -2.63 7.38 6.51
N ARG A 22 -2.70 7.31 5.18
CA ARG A 22 -3.78 7.92 4.39
C ARG A 22 -5.02 7.04 4.36
N THR A 23 -6.18 7.66 4.14
CA THR A 23 -7.45 6.97 3.85
C THR A 23 -8.02 7.54 2.57
N ILE A 24 -8.21 6.70 1.56
CA ILE A 24 -8.81 7.11 0.29
C ILE A 24 -10.31 7.12 0.47
N ARG A 25 -10.94 8.27 0.24
CA ARG A 25 -12.38 8.42 0.37
C ARG A 25 -13.10 8.08 -0.93
N ALA A 26 -14.37 7.70 -0.80
CA ALA A 26 -15.21 7.39 -1.95
C ALA A 26 -15.17 8.51 -2.99
N ASN A 27 -15.07 8.14 -4.27
CA ASN A 27 -14.97 9.06 -5.42
C ASN A 27 -13.69 9.92 -5.49
N ALA A 28 -12.69 9.72 -4.63
CA ALA A 28 -11.43 10.47 -4.68
C ALA A 28 -10.74 10.39 -6.05
N PHE A 29 -10.95 9.33 -6.78
CA PHE A 29 -10.38 9.10 -8.12
C PHE A 29 -11.41 8.98 -9.23
N SER A 30 -12.63 9.49 -9.04
CA SER A 30 -13.73 9.35 -10.03
C SER A 30 -13.39 9.90 -11.40
N GLN A 31 -12.58 10.98 -11.50
CA GLN A 31 -12.11 11.55 -12.76
C GLN A 31 -11.11 10.65 -13.53
N ASN A 32 -10.67 9.56 -12.91
CA ASN A 32 -9.80 8.59 -13.57
C ASN A 32 -10.56 7.41 -14.22
N ASP A 33 -11.89 7.43 -14.12
CA ASP A 33 -12.71 6.40 -14.74
C ASP A 33 -12.48 6.31 -16.25
N GLY A 34 -12.29 5.09 -16.75
CA GLY A 34 -11.99 4.80 -18.16
C GLY A 34 -10.59 5.20 -18.63
N LYS A 35 -9.72 5.78 -17.78
CA LYS A 35 -8.34 6.10 -18.17
C LYS A 35 -7.50 4.85 -18.29
N THR A 36 -6.58 4.89 -19.28
CA THR A 36 -5.50 3.92 -19.41
C THR A 36 -4.23 4.53 -18.83
N VAL A 37 -3.57 3.79 -17.95
CA VAL A 37 -2.31 4.17 -17.31
C VAL A 37 -1.27 3.07 -17.46
N PRO A 38 0.04 3.35 -17.34
CA PRO A 38 1.07 2.32 -17.31
C PRO A 38 0.84 1.31 -16.18
N LEU A 39 1.15 0.04 -16.46
CA LEU A 39 1.35 -1.02 -15.48
C LEU A 39 2.84 -1.15 -15.23
N CYS A 40 3.28 -0.94 -13.99
CA CYS A 40 4.70 -0.92 -13.63
C CYS A 40 5.05 -1.99 -12.59
N TRP A 41 6.34 -2.20 -12.36
CA TRP A 41 6.89 -2.99 -11.27
C TRP A 41 7.37 -2.09 -10.14
N MET A 42 6.80 -2.25 -8.92
CA MET A 42 7.27 -1.64 -7.68
C MET A 42 7.42 -0.09 -7.72
N HIS A 43 6.57 0.60 -8.50
CA HIS A 43 6.66 2.06 -8.70
C HIS A 43 8.01 2.55 -9.26
N ASP A 44 8.72 1.70 -10.00
CA ASP A 44 9.99 2.05 -10.60
C ASP A 44 9.74 2.80 -11.92
N HIS A 45 9.94 4.11 -11.88
CA HIS A 45 9.72 5.02 -13.01
C HIS A 45 11.01 5.36 -13.76
N ASP A 46 12.17 4.97 -13.24
CA ASP A 46 13.47 5.35 -13.78
C ASP A 46 13.96 4.39 -14.86
N ASP A 47 13.41 3.17 -14.90
CA ASP A 47 13.77 2.14 -15.88
C ASP A 47 12.58 1.78 -16.77
N PRO A 48 12.64 2.08 -18.09
CA PRO A 48 11.58 1.71 -19.02
C PRO A 48 11.34 0.21 -19.11
N ALA A 49 12.32 -0.63 -18.74
CA ALA A 49 12.13 -2.08 -18.66
C ALA A 49 11.19 -2.51 -17.53
N LYS A 50 10.88 -1.62 -16.61
CA LYS A 50 9.91 -1.86 -15.52
C LYS A 50 8.47 -1.52 -15.89
N VAL A 51 8.25 -1.00 -17.10
CA VAL A 51 6.89 -0.83 -17.64
C VAL A 51 6.46 -2.18 -18.21
N LEU A 52 5.57 -2.85 -17.49
CA LEU A 52 5.12 -4.21 -17.78
C LEU A 52 3.94 -4.27 -18.75
N GLY A 53 3.28 -3.13 -19.00
CA GLY A 53 2.09 -3.08 -19.83
C GLY A 53 1.24 -1.85 -19.51
N HIS A 54 -0.08 -2.06 -19.50
CA HIS A 54 -1.01 -1.00 -19.17
C HIS A 54 -2.22 -1.52 -18.35
N ALA A 55 -2.91 -0.61 -17.69
CA ALA A 55 -4.11 -0.86 -16.92
C ALA A 55 -5.20 0.11 -17.33
N VAL A 56 -6.42 -0.38 -17.55
CA VAL A 56 -7.63 0.42 -17.73
C VAL A 56 -8.35 0.52 -16.39
N LEU A 57 -8.64 1.74 -15.95
CA LEU A 57 -9.24 2.03 -14.65
C LEU A 57 -10.76 2.09 -14.75
N GLU A 58 -11.43 1.52 -13.76
CA GLU A 58 -12.87 1.64 -13.55
C GLU A 58 -13.14 2.15 -12.13
N ASN A 59 -13.78 3.31 -12.01
CA ASN A 59 -14.16 3.82 -10.70
C ASN A 59 -15.46 3.16 -10.24
N ARG A 60 -15.36 2.33 -9.21
CA ARG A 60 -16.50 1.63 -8.57
C ARG A 60 -16.81 2.23 -7.21
N LYS A 61 -17.96 1.88 -6.67
CA LYS A 61 -18.39 2.34 -5.34
C LYS A 61 -17.38 2.01 -4.24
N GLU A 62 -16.76 0.85 -4.33
CA GLU A 62 -15.83 0.31 -3.33
C GLU A 62 -14.38 0.81 -3.51
N GLY A 63 -14.04 1.39 -4.67
CA GLY A 63 -12.68 1.83 -4.99
C GLY A 63 -12.43 1.92 -6.48
N VAL A 64 -11.17 1.91 -6.86
CA VAL A 64 -10.74 1.86 -8.27
C VAL A 64 -10.32 0.43 -8.61
N TYR A 65 -10.99 -0.12 -9.60
CA TYR A 65 -10.70 -1.42 -10.17
C TYR A 65 -9.84 -1.25 -11.42
N ALA A 66 -8.89 -2.15 -11.65
CA ALA A 66 -7.98 -2.10 -12.79
C ALA A 66 -8.07 -3.38 -13.61
N TYR A 67 -8.11 -3.22 -14.93
CA TYR A 67 -7.98 -4.29 -15.91
C TYR A 67 -6.61 -4.18 -16.57
N CYS A 68 -5.76 -5.15 -16.37
CA CYS A 68 -4.35 -5.10 -16.70
C CYS A 68 -3.99 -6.02 -17.86
N GLU A 69 -3.15 -5.52 -18.75
CA GLU A 69 -2.60 -6.26 -19.89
C GLU A 69 -1.09 -6.12 -19.89
N PHE A 70 -0.38 -7.25 -19.98
CA PHE A 70 1.07 -7.27 -20.08
C PHE A 70 1.53 -6.95 -21.50
N ASN A 71 2.68 -6.33 -21.64
CA ASN A 71 3.37 -6.20 -22.92
C ASN A 71 4.26 -7.42 -23.18
N ASP A 72 4.92 -7.47 -24.36
CA ASP A 72 5.76 -8.59 -24.79
C ASP A 72 7.22 -8.51 -24.27
N SER A 73 7.49 -7.71 -23.23
CA SER A 73 8.84 -7.61 -22.68
C SER A 73 9.19 -8.81 -21.80
N ALA A 74 10.48 -9.14 -21.69
CA ALA A 74 10.94 -10.22 -20.82
C ALA A 74 10.61 -9.97 -19.34
N ALA A 75 10.57 -8.70 -18.91
CA ALA A 75 10.18 -8.32 -17.56
C ALA A 75 8.68 -8.57 -17.33
N ALA A 76 7.84 -8.23 -18.31
CA ALA A 76 6.42 -8.49 -18.24
C ALA A 76 6.11 -9.99 -18.21
N GLU A 77 6.80 -10.79 -19.00
CA GLU A 77 6.65 -12.25 -19.00
C GLU A 77 7.02 -12.84 -17.62
N THR A 78 8.11 -12.36 -17.02
CA THR A 78 8.51 -12.77 -15.65
C THR A 78 7.45 -12.39 -14.62
N ALA A 79 6.93 -11.16 -14.70
CA ALA A 79 5.88 -10.67 -13.79
C ALA A 79 4.57 -11.46 -13.98
N LYS A 80 4.22 -11.77 -15.24
CA LYS A 80 3.05 -12.61 -15.58
C LYS A 80 3.13 -13.97 -14.92
N HIS A 81 4.28 -14.65 -14.99
CA HIS A 81 4.49 -15.93 -14.31
C HIS A 81 4.34 -15.79 -12.79
N ALA A 82 4.87 -14.73 -12.19
CA ALA A 82 4.74 -14.51 -10.74
C ALA A 82 3.28 -14.27 -10.31
N VAL A 83 2.49 -13.55 -11.11
CA VAL A 83 1.05 -13.38 -10.88
C VAL A 83 0.29 -14.71 -11.06
N GLN A 84 0.60 -15.46 -12.12
CA GLN A 84 -0.02 -16.76 -12.37
C GLN A 84 0.28 -17.80 -11.29
N HIS A 85 1.49 -17.76 -10.73
CA HIS A 85 1.90 -18.65 -9.64
C HIS A 85 1.33 -18.21 -8.28
N GLY A 86 0.91 -16.94 -8.16
CA GLY A 86 0.41 -16.38 -6.90
C GLY A 86 1.49 -15.79 -6.00
N ASP A 87 2.72 -15.62 -6.50
CA ASP A 87 3.81 -14.99 -5.74
C ASP A 87 3.61 -13.48 -5.62
N VAL A 88 2.87 -12.89 -6.57
CA VAL A 88 2.53 -11.47 -6.60
C VAL A 88 1.02 -11.33 -6.72
N THR A 89 0.41 -10.88 -5.65
CA THR A 89 -1.05 -10.74 -5.54
C THR A 89 -1.50 -9.31 -5.25
N SER A 90 -0.57 -8.39 -4.97
CA SER A 90 -0.91 -7.04 -4.54
C SER A 90 -0.75 -6.02 -5.67
N LEU A 91 -1.68 -5.07 -5.68
CA LEU A 91 -1.62 -3.88 -6.53
C LEU A 91 -1.36 -2.64 -5.68
N SER A 92 -0.88 -1.59 -6.33
CA SER A 92 -0.72 -0.26 -5.74
C SER A 92 -0.91 0.80 -6.82
N ILE A 93 -1.23 2.02 -6.43
CA ILE A 93 -1.31 3.17 -7.32
C ILE A 93 -0.24 4.20 -6.97
N TRP A 94 0.31 4.86 -7.99
CA TRP A 94 0.97 6.13 -7.83
C TRP A 94 0.05 7.24 -8.35
N ALA A 95 -0.21 8.22 -7.49
CA ALA A 95 -1.10 9.34 -7.81
C ALA A 95 -0.48 10.67 -7.40
N ASN A 96 -0.77 11.71 -8.19
CA ASN A 96 -0.37 13.08 -7.88
C ASN A 96 -1.59 14.00 -7.78
N HIS A 97 -1.36 15.32 -7.62
CA HIS A 97 -2.39 16.34 -7.43
C HIS A 97 -3.39 15.98 -6.33
N LEU A 98 -2.88 15.36 -5.27
CA LEU A 98 -3.71 14.92 -4.15
C LEU A 98 -4.28 16.12 -3.40
N GLN A 99 -5.60 16.10 -3.17
CA GLN A 99 -6.26 16.95 -2.19
C GLN A 99 -6.60 16.10 -0.97
N GLN A 100 -6.03 16.47 0.16
CA GLN A 100 -6.23 15.72 1.40
C GLN A 100 -6.55 16.64 2.58
N THR A 101 -7.26 16.10 3.54
CA THR A 101 -7.54 16.77 4.81
C THR A 101 -6.33 16.70 5.74
N PRO A 102 -6.28 17.49 6.84
CA PRO A 102 -5.28 17.34 7.89
C PRO A 102 -5.26 15.95 8.54
N SER A 103 -6.39 15.23 8.55
CA SER A 103 -6.51 13.84 8.99
C SER A 103 -6.00 12.81 7.97
N ARG A 104 -5.40 13.27 6.86
CA ARG A 104 -4.87 12.45 5.76
C ARG A 104 -5.93 11.68 4.96
N ASP A 105 -7.17 12.18 4.96
CA ASP A 105 -8.19 11.69 4.06
C ASP A 105 -7.97 12.24 2.66
N VAL A 106 -7.77 11.36 1.69
CA VAL A 106 -7.61 11.73 0.27
C VAL A 106 -8.99 11.89 -0.34
N LEU A 107 -9.28 13.11 -0.82
CA LEU A 107 -10.56 13.50 -1.41
C LEU A 107 -10.52 13.60 -2.93
N HIS A 108 -9.31 13.76 -3.50
CA HIS A 108 -9.08 13.89 -4.94
C HIS A 108 -7.64 13.55 -5.28
N GLY A 109 -7.41 13.07 -6.52
CA GLY A 109 -6.07 12.82 -7.06
C GLY A 109 -6.11 12.23 -8.46
N ASP A 110 -4.98 12.35 -9.17
CA ASP A 110 -4.79 11.79 -10.51
C ASP A 110 -3.92 10.54 -10.42
N ILE A 111 -4.47 9.39 -10.74
CA ILE A 111 -3.71 8.14 -10.87
C ILE A 111 -2.86 8.22 -12.13
N LYS A 112 -1.57 7.99 -11.98
CA LYS A 112 -0.57 8.05 -13.05
C LYS A 112 -0.10 6.68 -13.49
N GLU A 113 -0.12 5.71 -12.58
CA GLU A 113 0.18 4.32 -12.89
C GLU A 113 -0.48 3.37 -11.89
N VAL A 114 -0.54 2.10 -12.27
CA VAL A 114 -0.80 0.95 -11.39
C VAL A 114 0.45 0.11 -11.36
N SER A 115 0.85 -0.35 -10.17
CA SER A 115 2.00 -1.24 -10.02
C SER A 115 1.63 -2.59 -9.44
N LEU A 116 2.30 -3.62 -9.94
CA LEU A 116 2.48 -4.88 -9.23
C LEU A 116 3.49 -4.65 -8.11
N VAL A 117 3.12 -4.99 -6.88
CA VAL A 117 3.96 -4.83 -5.69
C VAL A 117 3.90 -6.09 -4.82
N LEU A 118 4.97 -6.31 -4.05
CA LEU A 118 5.00 -7.43 -3.08
C LEU A 118 4.11 -7.16 -1.87
N ALA A 119 3.95 -5.87 -1.51
CA ALA A 119 3.04 -5.43 -0.46
C ALA A 119 2.50 -4.04 -0.80
N GLY A 120 1.19 -3.93 -0.97
CA GLY A 120 0.52 -2.67 -1.25
C GLY A 120 0.29 -1.83 0.00
N ALA A 121 0.30 -0.49 -0.14
CA ALA A 121 -0.02 0.41 0.96
C ALA A 121 -1.50 0.34 1.37
N ASN A 122 -2.41 0.10 0.43
CA ASN A 122 -3.83 -0.09 0.69
C ASN A 122 -4.12 -1.58 0.92
N PRO A 123 -4.62 -1.99 2.09
CA PRO A 123 -4.81 -3.41 2.43
C PRO A 123 -5.88 -4.10 1.58
N GLY A 124 -6.72 -3.33 0.87
CA GLY A 124 -7.71 -3.86 -0.05
C GLY A 124 -7.30 -3.81 -1.52
N ALA A 125 -6.04 -3.50 -1.84
CA ALA A 125 -5.53 -3.46 -3.20
C ALA A 125 -4.89 -4.80 -3.58
N PHE A 126 -5.63 -5.64 -4.30
CA PHE A 126 -5.19 -6.99 -4.67
C PHE A 126 -5.79 -7.46 -5.99
N ILE A 127 -5.13 -8.44 -6.61
CA ILE A 127 -5.59 -9.14 -7.81
C ILE A 127 -6.64 -10.16 -7.38
N ASP A 128 -7.86 -10.02 -7.88
CA ASP A 128 -8.97 -10.93 -7.58
C ASP A 128 -9.38 -11.82 -8.76
N ASN A 129 -8.86 -11.53 -9.96
CA ASN A 129 -9.18 -12.30 -11.15
C ASN A 129 -7.95 -12.43 -12.07
N PRO A 130 -7.05 -13.39 -11.85
CA PRO A 130 -6.01 -13.74 -12.81
C PRO A 130 -6.63 -14.54 -13.97
N ILE A 131 -6.64 -13.98 -15.19
CA ILE A 131 -7.06 -14.69 -16.39
C ILE A 131 -5.85 -15.46 -16.89
N ILE A 132 -5.82 -16.78 -16.67
CA ILE A 132 -4.73 -17.65 -17.10
C ILE A 132 -5.12 -18.26 -18.45
N GLU A 133 -4.44 -17.86 -19.53
CA GLU A 133 -4.41 -18.68 -20.72
C GLU A 133 -3.39 -19.81 -20.52
N HIS A 134 -3.88 -21.03 -20.37
CA HIS A 134 -3.03 -22.20 -20.51
C HIS A 134 -2.57 -22.32 -21.97
N SER A 135 -1.37 -22.82 -22.19
CA SER A 135 -0.76 -23.02 -23.51
C SER A 135 -1.57 -23.94 -24.44
N ASP A 136 -2.62 -24.55 -23.97
CA ASP A 136 -3.58 -25.39 -24.68
C ASP A 136 -4.87 -24.64 -25.11
N GLY A 137 -4.95 -23.34 -24.85
CA GLY A 137 -6.09 -22.49 -25.26
C GLY A 137 -7.36 -22.68 -24.43
N LEU A 138 -7.30 -23.39 -23.30
CA LEU A 138 -8.38 -23.52 -22.37
C LEU A 138 -8.31 -22.39 -21.33
N LEU A 139 -9.32 -21.55 -21.29
CA LEU A 139 -9.55 -20.59 -20.21
C LEU A 139 -9.94 -21.35 -18.94
N GLY A 140 -9.00 -21.52 -18.04
CA GLY A 140 -9.28 -22.03 -16.71
C GLY A 140 -9.71 -20.87 -15.81
N GLU A 141 -11.00 -20.77 -15.50
CA GLU A 141 -11.46 -19.99 -14.35
C GLU A 141 -11.01 -20.73 -13.09
N ARG A 142 -10.05 -20.17 -12.36
CA ARG A 142 -9.79 -20.61 -11.00
C ARG A 142 -10.78 -19.92 -10.08
N GLU A 143 -11.86 -20.59 -9.77
CA GLU A 143 -12.81 -20.15 -8.75
C GLU A 143 -12.25 -20.22 -7.32
N ASP A 144 -11.08 -20.84 -7.12
CA ASP A 144 -10.61 -21.26 -5.80
C ASP A 144 -9.61 -20.31 -5.12
N VAL A 145 -9.12 -19.28 -5.80
CA VAL A 145 -8.05 -18.41 -5.24
C VAL A 145 -8.63 -17.35 -4.28
N ALA A 146 -9.91 -17.05 -4.37
CA ALA A 146 -10.55 -16.07 -3.48
C ALA A 146 -10.89 -16.62 -2.08
N GLN A 147 -10.90 -17.93 -1.88
CA GLN A 147 -11.34 -18.54 -0.62
C GLN A 147 -10.23 -18.79 0.40
N VAL A 148 -8.95 -18.79 -0.01
CA VAL A 148 -7.85 -19.16 0.90
C VAL A 148 -7.48 -18.03 1.88
N PHE A 149 -7.90 -16.79 1.62
CA PHE A 149 -7.59 -15.65 2.49
C PHE A 149 -8.70 -15.23 3.46
N LEU A 150 -9.82 -15.93 3.48
CA LEU A 150 -10.94 -15.62 4.38
C LEU A 150 -10.98 -16.48 5.65
N ASP A 151 -10.07 -17.45 5.80
CA ASP A 151 -10.13 -18.43 6.88
C ASP A 151 -9.31 -18.04 8.11
N ASP A 152 -8.58 -16.92 8.07
CA ASP A 152 -7.89 -16.40 9.27
C ASP A 152 -8.83 -15.72 10.27
N SER A 153 -10.09 -15.52 9.91
CA SER A 153 -11.09 -14.97 10.85
C SER A 153 -11.59 -15.98 11.88
N ASP A 154 -11.44 -17.26 11.63
CA ASP A 154 -11.88 -18.33 12.55
C ASP A 154 -10.85 -18.64 13.65
N ILE A 155 -9.61 -18.17 13.54
CA ILE A 155 -8.58 -18.38 14.55
C ILE A 155 -8.76 -17.47 15.78
N LEU A 156 -9.51 -16.40 15.65
CA LEU A 156 -9.77 -15.44 16.75
C LEU A 156 -10.99 -15.77 17.60
N LEU A 157 -11.73 -16.83 17.27
CA LEU A 157 -12.98 -17.20 17.99
C LEU A 157 -12.80 -18.32 19.02
N TYR A 158 -11.60 -18.83 19.23
CA TYR A 158 -11.34 -19.89 20.23
C TYR A 158 -10.65 -19.39 21.48
N HIS A 159 -10.92 -18.15 21.90
CA HIS A 159 -10.55 -17.67 23.23
C HIS A 159 -11.72 -16.91 23.83
N SER A 160 -12.81 -17.59 24.02
CA SER A 160 -13.81 -17.21 24.98
C SER A 160 -14.40 -18.46 25.60
N ASP A 161 -14.26 -18.49 26.87
CA ASP A 161 -15.11 -19.20 27.79
C ASP A 161 -14.98 -20.73 27.84
N GLU A 162 -14.04 -21.15 28.64
CA GLU A 162 -14.27 -22.18 29.63
C GLU A 162 -13.03 -22.23 30.51
N ASP A 163 -13.13 -21.62 31.67
CA ASP A 163 -12.81 -22.26 32.94
C ASP A 163 -12.89 -21.20 34.05
N ASP A 164 -14.12 -21.04 34.55
CA ASP A 164 -14.36 -20.65 35.92
C ASP A 164 -13.86 -21.81 36.78
N ASP A 165 -12.68 -21.72 37.34
CA ASP A 165 -12.27 -22.50 38.45
C ASP A 165 -11.70 -21.55 39.51
N ASP A 166 -12.51 -21.44 40.59
CA ASP A 166 -12.18 -20.92 41.88
C ASP A 166 -10.78 -21.36 42.37
N TYR A 167 -9.87 -20.42 42.51
CA TYR A 167 -8.84 -20.52 43.53
C TYR A 167 -8.82 -19.24 44.39
N GLU A 168 -9.52 -19.37 45.51
CA GLU A 168 -9.20 -18.59 46.70
C GLU A 168 -7.82 -19.05 47.19
N ASP A 169 -6.85 -18.17 47.16
CA ASP A 169 -5.71 -18.25 48.06
C ASP A 169 -5.29 -16.83 48.43
N GLU A 170 -5.60 -16.57 49.71
CA GLU A 170 -5.03 -15.50 50.52
C GLU A 170 -3.53 -15.71 50.60
N ASP A 171 -2.74 -14.70 50.28
CA ASP A 171 -1.49 -14.45 50.99
C ASP A 171 -1.05 -13.00 50.80
N ASP A 172 -1.15 -12.27 51.90
CA ASP A 172 -0.55 -10.98 52.17
C ASP A 172 0.97 -11.06 52.02
N GLU A 173 1.58 -10.33 51.12
CA GLU A 173 2.95 -9.86 51.27
C GLU A 173 3.07 -8.39 50.92
N GLU A 174 3.27 -7.60 51.96
CA GLU A 174 3.75 -6.22 51.96
C GLU A 174 5.11 -6.16 51.25
N TYR A 175 5.26 -5.33 50.22
CA TYR A 175 6.56 -4.86 49.77
C TYR A 175 6.62 -3.34 49.89
N GLU A 176 7.61 -2.96 50.68
CA GLU A 176 7.99 -1.60 51.08
C GLU A 176 8.42 -0.76 49.87
N ASP A 177 8.02 0.50 49.91
CA ASP A 177 8.46 1.61 49.07
C ASP A 177 9.99 1.78 49.17
N ASP A 178 10.67 1.70 48.06
CA ASP A 178 12.01 2.28 47.91
C ASP A 178 11.92 3.47 46.95
N GLU A 179 11.92 4.66 47.55
CA GLU A 179 12.16 5.94 46.91
C GLU A 179 13.59 5.97 46.34
N TYR A 180 13.72 6.11 45.05
CA TYR A 180 14.95 6.60 44.41
C TYR A 180 14.71 7.99 43.82
N GLU A 181 15.20 8.97 44.57
CA GLU A 181 15.47 10.32 44.08
C GLU A 181 16.76 10.27 43.24
N ASP A 182 16.71 10.51 41.95
CA ASP A 182 17.86 10.86 41.15
C ASP A 182 17.65 12.27 40.59
N GLU A 183 18.32 13.20 41.25
CA GLU A 183 18.56 14.54 40.76
C GLU A 183 19.71 14.50 39.76
N ASP A 184 19.43 14.69 38.48
CA ASP A 184 20.44 15.02 37.49
C ASP A 184 20.27 16.47 37.01
N GLU A 185 21.13 17.31 37.59
CA GLU A 185 21.40 18.67 37.13
C GLU A 185 22.06 18.61 35.72
N PHE A 186 21.40 19.16 34.72
CA PHE A 186 22.06 19.48 33.44
C PHE A 186 22.43 20.95 33.43
N GLU A 187 23.76 21.17 33.44
CA GLU A 187 24.38 22.46 33.22
C GLU A 187 24.17 22.91 31.76
N GLU A 188 23.68 24.13 31.59
CA GLU A 188 23.61 24.85 30.32
C GLU A 188 25.01 25.41 30.01
N ASP A 189 25.65 24.91 28.97
CA ASP A 189 26.82 25.52 28.37
C ASP A 189 26.37 26.47 27.23
N ASP A 190 26.40 27.76 27.53
CA ASP A 190 26.36 28.86 26.57
C ASP A 190 27.69 28.94 25.82
N GLU A 191 27.73 28.57 24.58
CA GLU A 191 28.83 28.95 23.67
C GLU A 191 28.34 29.98 22.65
N ASP A 192 28.77 31.21 22.91
CA ASP A 192 28.82 32.35 21.99
C ASP A 192 29.57 31.99 20.69
N LEU A 193 28.95 32.09 19.55
CA LEU A 193 29.66 32.16 18.26
C LEU A 193 29.43 33.51 17.58
N GLU A 194 30.50 34.20 17.53
CA GLU A 194 30.69 35.53 16.97
C GLU A 194 30.31 35.64 15.48
N HIS A 195 29.74 36.78 15.18
CA HIS A 195 29.58 37.34 13.83
C HIS A 195 30.92 37.50 13.12
N SER A 196 31.01 37.05 11.89
CA SER A 196 31.96 37.57 10.93
C SER A 196 31.23 38.00 9.66
N ASP A 197 31.13 39.30 9.54
CA ASP A 197 30.82 40.02 8.32
C ASP A 197 31.83 39.64 7.22
N ASN A 198 31.36 39.30 6.04
CA ASN A 198 32.18 39.35 4.86
C ASN A 198 31.46 40.00 3.68
N GLU A 199 32.11 41.01 3.22
CA GLU A 199 31.69 42.03 2.28
C GLU A 199 31.38 41.51 0.86
N MET A 200 30.51 42.25 0.21
CA MET A 200 30.21 42.29 -1.22
C MET A 200 31.43 42.35 -2.13
N MET A 201 31.41 41.57 -3.20
CA MET A 201 32.01 41.96 -4.48
C MET A 201 31.15 41.56 -5.66
N SER A 202 30.65 42.55 -6.34
CA SER A 202 30.01 42.44 -7.66
C SER A 202 31.05 42.17 -8.76
N PRO A 203 30.75 41.37 -9.78
CA PRO A 203 31.56 41.34 -10.99
C PRO A 203 31.01 42.31 -12.05
N LYS A 204 31.92 43.03 -12.62
CA LYS A 204 31.75 43.92 -13.79
C LYS A 204 31.64 43.09 -15.07
N THR A 205 30.75 43.57 -15.92
CA THR A 205 30.54 43.30 -17.35
C THR A 205 31.83 43.45 -18.17
N ILE A 206 32.08 42.53 -19.07
CA ILE A 206 32.54 42.74 -20.46
C ILE A 206 31.85 41.72 -21.36
#